data_73091b903f1c9fcee1ef5b6ce877d443
#
_entry.id   73091b903f1c9fcee1ef5b6ce877d443
#
_cell.length_a   1.000
_cell.length_b   1.000
_cell.length_c   1.000
_cell.angle_alpha   90.00
_cell.angle_beta   90.00
_cell.angle_gamma   90.00
#
_symmetry.space_group_name_H-M   'P 1'
#
loop_
_entity.id
_entity.type
_entity.pdbx_description
1 polymer ?
#
loop_
_entity_poly.entity_id
_entity_poly.type
_entity_poly.pdbx_seq_one_letter_code
_entity_poly.pdbx_strand_id
1 'polypeptide(L)'
;MITTKEISIHKRNELVRGANPYSLHAQRLGNAIYHHIQSSNHFESIPFKIEVQNVVEIMNLQKNNSYIDVIKKSLLELTNPIEIYNPRVLELFNKDKNQRILWKAVQFISDAELVKKGKTTYITGQLTNSMRILLAHSNEGNFTPLVLNTYLAKLQSKHSYVLYEYIESYKNDNNRKSKIGLGFERLDKMFNLKGSAKYKYFSKFLPLLERSIEDINKNTNMYLKLAVDKKQKQYIIYRIFEFKRKEPSKTIYIEDKINKETMYNHPDGLF
;
A
#
# COMPACT_ATOMS: atom_id res chain seq x y z
N MET A 1 0.73 13.29 27.55
CA MET A 1 0.98 12.68 26.22
C MET A 1 0.06 13.36 25.23
N ILE A 2 0.58 14.09 24.25
CA ILE A 2 -0.22 14.65 23.17
C ILE A 2 -0.58 13.46 22.26
N THR A 3 -1.83 13.00 22.30
CA THR A 3 -2.33 12.00 21.37
C THR A 3 -2.39 12.64 19.98
N THR A 4 -1.41 12.36 19.16
CA THR A 4 -1.45 12.74 17.74
C THR A 4 -2.69 12.09 17.12
N LYS A 5 -3.61 12.92 16.63
CA LYS A 5 -4.81 12.44 15.93
C LYS A 5 -4.39 11.52 14.77
N GLU A 6 -4.98 10.33 14.71
CA GLU A 6 -4.71 9.41 13.60
C GLU A 6 -5.23 10.00 12.28
N ILE A 7 -4.35 10.01 11.27
CA ILE A 7 -4.66 10.42 9.91
C ILE A 7 -4.84 9.15 9.09
N SER A 8 -6.05 8.92 8.59
CA SER A 8 -6.39 7.72 7.83
C SER A 8 -7.00 8.04 6.47
N ILE A 9 -6.90 7.08 5.56
CA ILE A 9 -7.55 7.07 4.24
C ILE A 9 -8.26 5.75 4.01
N HIS A 10 -9.25 5.76 3.13
CA HIS A 10 -9.92 4.56 2.63
C HIS A 10 -9.54 4.34 1.17
N LYS A 11 -8.69 3.37 0.90
CA LYS A 11 -8.18 3.06 -0.44
C LYS A 11 -8.83 1.80 -0.99
N ARG A 12 -9.27 1.82 -2.26
CA ARG A 12 -9.87 0.63 -2.88
C ARG A 12 -8.91 -0.56 -2.86
N ASN A 13 -9.44 -1.74 -2.51
CA ASN A 13 -8.66 -2.98 -2.44
C ASN A 13 -7.97 -3.31 -3.77
N GLU A 14 -8.60 -3.01 -4.89
CA GLU A 14 -8.05 -3.26 -6.22
C GLU A 14 -6.81 -2.39 -6.50
N LEU A 15 -6.80 -1.13 -6.05
CA LEU A 15 -5.63 -0.26 -6.13
C LEU A 15 -4.50 -0.74 -5.21
N VAL A 16 -4.86 -1.16 -3.99
CA VAL A 16 -3.91 -1.69 -3.01
C VAL A 16 -3.28 -2.99 -3.50
N ARG A 17 -4.08 -3.86 -4.13
CA ARG A 17 -3.65 -5.17 -4.64
C ARG A 17 -3.04 -5.10 -6.05
N GLY A 18 -3.05 -3.93 -6.68
CA GLY A 18 -2.46 -3.68 -7.99
C GLY A 18 -0.93 -3.61 -7.98
N ALA A 19 -0.34 -3.43 -9.16
CA ALA A 19 1.08 -3.09 -9.29
C ALA A 19 1.29 -1.65 -8.81
N ASN A 20 2.34 -1.43 -8.03
CA ASN A 20 2.71 -0.10 -7.56
C ASN A 20 4.10 0.30 -8.08
N PRO A 21 4.18 1.12 -9.14
CA PRO A 21 5.45 1.52 -9.75
C PRO A 21 6.20 2.59 -8.94
N TYR A 22 5.52 3.27 -8.02
CA TYR A 22 6.03 4.45 -7.34
C TYR A 22 7.10 4.15 -6.29
N SER A 23 8.01 5.09 -6.07
CA SER A 23 8.94 5.07 -4.93
C SER A 23 8.18 5.20 -3.60
N LEU A 24 8.86 4.95 -2.48
CA LEU A 24 8.28 5.10 -1.14
C LEU A 24 7.76 6.53 -0.91
N HIS A 25 8.53 7.54 -1.33
CA HIS A 25 8.15 8.94 -1.16
C HIS A 25 6.95 9.33 -2.04
N ALA A 26 6.91 8.87 -3.28
CA ALA A 26 5.77 9.10 -4.17
C ALA A 26 4.50 8.43 -3.66
N GLN A 27 4.59 7.21 -3.10
CA GLN A 27 3.44 6.55 -2.46
C GLN A 27 2.91 7.32 -1.25
N ARG A 28 3.81 7.80 -0.38
CA ARG A 28 3.44 8.62 0.77
C ARG A 28 2.79 9.93 0.34
N LEU A 29 3.36 10.61 -0.66
CA LEU A 29 2.80 11.83 -1.22
C LEU A 29 1.42 11.60 -1.84
N GLY A 30 1.27 10.55 -2.64
CA GLY A 30 -0.02 10.17 -3.21
C GLY A 30 -1.08 9.92 -2.14
N ASN A 31 -0.73 9.23 -1.06
CA ASN A 31 -1.64 9.00 0.05
C ASN A 31 -1.94 10.30 0.85
N ALA A 32 -0.99 11.24 0.96
CA ALA A 32 -1.23 12.55 1.57
C ALA A 32 -2.19 13.40 0.74
N ILE A 33 -2.02 13.43 -0.59
CA ILE A 33 -2.94 14.08 -1.52
C ILE A 33 -4.34 13.43 -1.42
N TYR A 34 -4.38 12.09 -1.39
CA TYR A 34 -5.63 11.35 -1.27
C TYR A 34 -6.35 11.68 0.04
N HIS A 35 -5.64 11.72 1.17
CA HIS A 35 -6.20 12.13 2.45
C HIS A 35 -6.82 13.53 2.39
N HIS A 36 -6.11 14.49 1.81
CA HIS A 36 -6.61 15.86 1.67
C HIS A 36 -7.94 15.91 0.90
N ILE A 37 -8.02 15.18 -0.21
CA ILE A 37 -9.22 15.13 -1.05
C ILE A 37 -10.38 14.44 -0.33
N GLN A 38 -10.14 13.32 0.35
CA GLN A 38 -11.17 12.64 1.14
C GLN A 38 -11.68 13.50 2.30
N SER A 39 -10.77 14.19 3.00
CA SER A 39 -11.12 15.02 4.16
C SER A 39 -11.91 16.26 3.79
N SER A 40 -11.67 16.82 2.60
CA SER A 40 -12.38 17.99 2.09
C SER A 40 -13.69 17.64 1.35
N ASN A 41 -13.95 16.36 1.13
CA ASN A 41 -15.08 15.85 0.31
C ASN A 41 -15.12 16.41 -1.13
N HIS A 42 -13.95 16.85 -1.63
CA HIS A 42 -13.80 17.46 -2.96
C HIS A 42 -13.41 16.41 -4.00
N PHE A 43 -14.32 15.48 -4.31
CA PHE A 43 -14.11 14.51 -5.39
C PHE A 43 -14.39 15.11 -6.78
N GLU A 44 -14.93 16.31 -6.84
CA GLU A 44 -15.22 17.01 -8.09
C GLU A 44 -13.96 17.62 -8.72
N SER A 45 -14.08 18.18 -9.91
CA SER A 45 -12.98 18.62 -10.77
C SER A 45 -12.17 19.84 -10.27
N ILE A 46 -12.13 20.06 -8.97
CA ILE A 46 -11.43 21.18 -8.36
C ILE A 46 -9.95 20.83 -8.17
N PRO A 47 -9.03 21.70 -8.58
CA PRO A 47 -7.62 21.55 -8.26
C PRO A 47 -7.43 21.45 -6.73
N PHE A 48 -6.66 20.47 -6.27
CA PHE A 48 -6.30 20.40 -4.86
C PHE A 48 -5.23 21.46 -4.52
N LYS A 49 -5.26 21.93 -3.28
CA LYS A 49 -4.25 22.85 -2.75
C LYS A 49 -3.91 22.45 -1.33
N ILE A 50 -2.69 21.99 -1.11
CA ILE A 50 -2.21 21.45 0.16
C ILE A 50 -0.99 22.23 0.63
N GLU A 51 -0.95 22.63 1.89
CA GLU A 51 0.27 23.20 2.46
C GLU A 51 1.37 22.13 2.52
N VAL A 52 2.56 22.47 2.04
CA VAL A 52 3.72 21.58 2.05
C VAL A 52 4.04 21.09 3.46
N GLN A 53 3.81 21.93 4.48
CA GLN A 53 4.02 21.55 5.87
C GLN A 53 3.19 20.32 6.28
N ASN A 54 1.90 20.28 5.91
CA ASN A 54 1.00 19.15 6.21
C ASN A 54 1.49 17.86 5.51
N VAL A 55 1.96 18.00 4.27
CA VAL A 55 2.51 16.87 3.51
C VAL A 55 3.79 16.35 4.15
N VAL A 56 4.69 17.22 4.58
CA VAL A 56 5.95 16.87 5.26
C VAL A 56 5.68 16.06 6.53
N GLU A 57 4.64 16.44 7.30
CA GLU A 57 4.23 15.71 8.51
C GLU A 57 3.66 14.32 8.19
N ILE A 58 2.74 14.23 7.22
CA ILE A 58 2.16 12.93 6.81
C ILE A 58 3.22 12.00 6.22
N MET A 59 4.16 12.53 5.44
CA MET A 59 5.24 11.76 4.84
C MET A 59 6.36 11.42 5.83
N ASN A 60 6.36 12.00 7.03
CA ASN A 60 7.43 11.91 8.02
C ASN A 60 8.81 12.30 7.43
N LEU A 61 8.85 13.41 6.70
CA LEU A 61 10.08 13.94 6.15
C LEU A 61 10.80 14.81 7.19
N GLN A 62 12.13 14.70 7.22
CA GLN A 62 12.93 15.62 8.01
C GLN A 62 12.89 17.02 7.40
N LYS A 63 12.69 18.06 8.23
CA LYS A 63 12.68 19.46 7.81
C LYS A 63 14.11 19.94 7.53
N ASN A 64 14.72 19.42 6.50
CA ASN A 64 16.01 19.87 5.97
C ASN A 64 15.80 20.52 4.59
N ASN A 65 16.81 21.17 4.05
CA ASN A 65 16.71 21.88 2.77
C ASN A 65 16.36 20.97 1.57
N SER A 66 16.40 19.64 1.73
CA SER A 66 16.16 18.68 0.63
C SER A 66 14.72 18.20 0.51
N TYR A 67 13.82 18.47 1.48
CA TYR A 67 12.45 17.93 1.43
C TYR A 67 11.65 18.43 0.22
N ILE A 68 11.91 19.65 -0.24
CA ILE A 68 11.28 20.22 -1.45
C ILE A 68 11.65 19.42 -2.69
N ASP A 69 12.91 18.99 -2.82
CA ASP A 69 13.35 18.19 -3.96
C ASP A 69 12.77 16.75 -3.90
N VAL A 70 12.61 16.20 -2.71
CA VAL A 70 11.89 14.93 -2.51
C VAL A 70 10.44 15.06 -2.98
N ILE A 71 9.75 16.14 -2.61
CA ILE A 71 8.37 16.40 -3.05
C ILE A 71 8.31 16.56 -4.57
N LYS A 72 9.19 17.38 -5.18
CA LYS A 72 9.25 17.55 -6.64
C LYS A 72 9.42 16.23 -7.37
N LYS A 73 10.39 15.42 -6.98
CA LYS A 73 10.62 14.08 -7.57
C LYS A 73 9.39 13.19 -7.41
N SER A 74 8.77 13.21 -6.24
CA SER A 74 7.58 12.41 -5.97
C SER A 74 6.37 12.86 -6.80
N LEU A 75 6.18 14.16 -7.00
CA LEU A 75 5.15 14.71 -7.91
C LEU A 75 5.37 14.23 -9.34
N LEU A 76 6.60 14.33 -9.85
CA LEU A 76 6.95 13.81 -11.18
C LEU A 76 6.69 12.30 -11.32
N GLU A 77 6.96 11.51 -10.29
CA GLU A 77 6.61 10.09 -10.33
C GLU A 77 5.09 9.85 -10.39
N LEU A 78 4.28 10.66 -9.71
CA LEU A 78 2.82 10.54 -9.71
C LEU A 78 2.17 10.89 -11.06
N THR A 79 2.89 11.54 -11.98
CA THR A 79 2.46 11.70 -13.38
C THR A 79 2.71 10.47 -14.24
N ASN A 80 3.51 9.49 -13.76
CA ASN A 80 3.69 8.23 -14.48
C ASN A 80 2.44 7.36 -14.36
N PRO A 81 2.04 6.67 -15.43
CA PRO A 81 0.85 5.85 -15.41
C PRO A 81 1.02 4.58 -14.57
N ILE A 82 -0.04 4.18 -13.88
CA ILE A 82 -0.24 2.83 -13.34
C ILE A 82 -1.11 2.02 -14.30
N GLU A 83 -0.76 0.76 -14.48
CA GLU A 83 -1.49 -0.15 -15.35
C GLU A 83 -2.57 -0.90 -14.57
N ILE A 84 -3.78 -0.88 -15.06
CA ILE A 84 -4.95 -1.55 -14.47
C ILE A 84 -5.39 -2.68 -15.39
N TYR A 85 -5.38 -3.89 -14.87
CA TYR A 85 -5.82 -5.11 -15.54
C TYR A 85 -7.01 -5.78 -14.83
N ASN A 86 -7.39 -5.30 -13.65
CA ASN A 86 -8.48 -5.89 -12.89
C ASN A 86 -9.83 -5.60 -13.56
N PRO A 87 -10.60 -6.63 -14.00
CA PRO A 87 -11.87 -6.44 -14.71
C PRO A 87 -12.88 -5.59 -13.91
N ARG A 88 -13.00 -5.81 -12.59
CA ARG A 88 -13.94 -5.05 -11.74
C ARG A 88 -13.61 -3.56 -11.67
N VAL A 89 -12.31 -3.22 -11.72
CA VAL A 89 -11.88 -1.82 -11.76
C VAL A 89 -12.10 -1.23 -13.16
N LEU A 90 -11.85 -2.01 -14.20
CA LEU A 90 -12.04 -1.58 -15.58
C LEU A 90 -13.52 -1.30 -15.90
N GLU A 91 -14.45 -2.04 -15.26
CA GLU A 91 -15.88 -1.78 -15.36
C GLU A 91 -16.28 -0.37 -14.92
N LEU A 92 -15.59 0.23 -13.95
CA LEU A 92 -15.86 1.60 -13.51
C LEU A 92 -15.62 2.64 -14.60
N PHE A 93 -14.79 2.31 -15.58
CA PHE A 93 -14.48 3.19 -16.72
C PHE A 93 -15.31 2.88 -17.96
N ASN A 94 -16.10 1.80 -17.92
CA ASN A 94 -16.86 1.34 -19.06
C ASN A 94 -18.14 2.17 -19.22
N LYS A 95 -18.16 3.00 -20.25
CA LYS A 95 -19.34 3.83 -20.60
C LYS A 95 -20.33 3.12 -21.52
N ASP A 96 -19.87 2.10 -22.23
CA ASP A 96 -20.68 1.33 -23.18
C ASP A 96 -20.73 -0.13 -22.76
N LYS A 97 -21.93 -0.62 -22.46
CA LYS A 97 -22.17 -2.01 -22.01
C LYS A 97 -21.79 -3.06 -23.05
N ASN A 98 -21.70 -2.68 -24.32
CA ASN A 98 -21.33 -3.57 -25.43
C ASN A 98 -19.81 -3.67 -25.63
N GLN A 99 -19.02 -2.89 -24.88
CA GLN A 99 -17.57 -2.89 -24.95
C GLN A 99 -16.98 -3.45 -23.66
N ARG A 100 -15.82 -4.09 -23.75
CA ARG A 100 -15.05 -4.54 -22.61
C ARG A 100 -13.65 -3.94 -22.66
N ILE A 101 -13.33 -3.14 -21.67
CA ILE A 101 -11.96 -2.63 -21.49
C ILE A 101 -11.10 -3.77 -20.94
N LEU A 102 -10.03 -4.13 -21.65
CA LEU A 102 -9.10 -5.19 -21.23
C LEU A 102 -7.92 -4.68 -20.41
N TRP A 103 -7.55 -3.40 -20.62
CA TRP A 103 -6.42 -2.74 -19.98
C TRP A 103 -6.62 -1.21 -20.00
N LYS A 104 -6.10 -0.54 -18.99
CA LYS A 104 -6.10 0.92 -18.93
C LYS A 104 -4.87 1.44 -18.21
N ALA A 105 -4.21 2.45 -18.78
CA ALA A 105 -3.20 3.24 -18.10
C ALA A 105 -3.87 4.45 -17.44
N VAL A 106 -3.55 4.69 -16.17
CA VAL A 106 -4.11 5.79 -15.38
C VAL A 106 -2.98 6.54 -14.67
N GLN A 107 -2.88 7.84 -14.88
CA GLN A 107 -2.01 8.71 -14.10
C GLN A 107 -2.72 9.14 -12.82
N PHE A 108 -1.97 9.35 -11.73
CA PHE A 108 -2.53 9.81 -10.47
C PHE A 108 -2.92 11.30 -10.56
N ILE A 109 -2.00 12.14 -11.03
CA ILE A 109 -2.21 13.57 -11.26
C ILE A 109 -1.95 13.91 -12.71
N SER A 110 -2.68 14.91 -13.26
CA SER A 110 -2.47 15.44 -14.60
C SER A 110 -1.38 16.50 -14.61
N ASP A 111 -1.36 17.33 -13.58
CA ASP A 111 -0.43 18.43 -13.39
C ASP A 111 -0.19 18.68 -11.89
N ALA A 112 0.92 19.30 -11.56
CA ALA A 112 1.19 19.78 -10.21
C ALA A 112 2.21 20.93 -10.24
N GLU A 113 2.04 21.85 -9.30
CA GLU A 113 2.92 22.99 -9.09
C GLU A 113 3.28 23.14 -7.62
N LEU A 114 4.46 23.73 -7.36
CA LEU A 114 4.83 24.25 -6.05
C LEU A 114 4.72 25.78 -6.08
N VAL A 115 3.75 26.30 -5.34
CA VAL A 115 3.45 27.74 -5.31
C VAL A 115 3.80 28.32 -3.95
N LYS A 116 4.62 29.37 -3.93
CA LYS A 116 4.94 30.13 -2.71
C LYS A 116 4.04 31.34 -2.59
N LYS A 117 3.30 31.46 -1.49
CA LYS A 117 2.49 32.64 -1.17
C LYS A 117 2.89 33.17 0.20
N GLY A 118 3.57 34.29 0.23
CA GLY A 118 4.15 34.83 1.48
C GLY A 118 5.19 33.88 2.07
N LYS A 119 4.97 33.43 3.31
CA LYS A 119 5.84 32.49 4.02
C LYS A 119 5.45 31.02 3.80
N THR A 120 4.30 30.75 3.20
CA THR A 120 3.74 29.41 3.03
C THR A 120 3.96 28.89 1.61
N THR A 121 4.39 27.64 1.51
CA THR A 121 4.49 26.91 0.23
C THR A 121 3.35 25.90 0.13
N TYR A 122 2.73 25.84 -1.03
CA TYR A 122 1.62 24.95 -1.36
C TYR A 122 2.00 24.02 -2.50
N ILE A 123 1.47 22.82 -2.47
CA ILE A 123 1.33 21.93 -3.63
C ILE A 123 -0.06 22.19 -4.19
N THR A 124 -0.13 22.59 -5.46
CA THR A 124 -1.38 22.67 -6.21
C THR A 124 -1.33 21.67 -7.35
N GLY A 125 -2.46 21.13 -7.76
CA GLY A 125 -2.49 20.21 -8.88
C GLY A 125 -3.89 19.65 -9.08
N GLN A 126 -4.02 18.80 -10.09
CA GLN A 126 -5.29 18.19 -10.44
C GLN A 126 -5.19 16.68 -10.58
N LEU A 127 -6.12 15.95 -9.97
CA LEU A 127 -6.28 14.53 -10.22
C LEU A 127 -6.76 14.31 -11.66
N THR A 128 -6.28 13.23 -12.27
CA THR A 128 -6.88 12.79 -13.54
C THR A 128 -8.33 12.36 -13.33
N ASN A 129 -9.15 12.45 -14.38
CA ASN A 129 -10.54 12.00 -14.33
C ASN A 129 -10.66 10.52 -13.92
N SER A 130 -9.75 9.69 -14.42
CA SER A 130 -9.71 8.28 -14.06
C SER A 130 -9.41 8.06 -12.57
N MET A 131 -8.47 8.83 -12.01
CA MET A 131 -8.17 8.73 -10.58
C MET A 131 -9.34 9.23 -9.72
N ARG A 132 -10.03 10.28 -10.12
CA ARG A 132 -11.24 10.75 -9.43
C ARG A 132 -12.33 9.68 -9.36
N ILE A 133 -12.60 8.97 -10.46
CA ILE A 133 -13.53 7.84 -10.47
C ILE A 133 -13.11 6.76 -9.47
N LEU A 134 -11.82 6.42 -9.44
CA LEU A 134 -11.30 5.41 -8.51
C LEU A 134 -11.45 5.84 -7.04
N LEU A 135 -11.25 7.13 -6.74
CA LEU A 135 -11.33 7.67 -5.39
C LEU A 135 -12.79 7.87 -4.93
N ALA A 136 -13.67 8.36 -5.81
CA ALA A 136 -15.08 8.59 -5.49
C ALA A 136 -15.81 7.30 -5.05
N HIS A 137 -15.47 6.18 -5.64
CA HIS A 137 -16.07 4.88 -5.35
C HIS A 137 -15.39 4.13 -4.17
N SER A 138 -14.49 4.79 -3.44
CA SER A 138 -13.79 4.17 -2.29
C SER A 138 -14.71 3.83 -1.13
N ASN A 139 -15.89 4.45 -1.05
CA ASN A 139 -16.88 4.23 0.02
C ASN A 139 -17.85 3.08 -0.26
N GLU A 140 -17.84 2.50 -1.45
CA GLU A 140 -18.74 1.42 -1.87
C GLU A 140 -18.20 0.03 -1.52
N GLY A 141 -17.94 -0.24 -0.26
CA GLY A 141 -17.76 -1.59 0.29
C GLY A 141 -16.35 -2.20 0.22
N ASN A 142 -15.61 -2.12 -0.85
CA ASN A 142 -14.37 -2.87 -1.04
C ASN A 142 -13.12 -1.98 -0.86
N PHE A 143 -12.90 -1.49 0.35
CA PHE A 143 -11.80 -0.58 0.67
C PHE A 143 -10.93 -1.07 1.84
N THR A 144 -9.70 -0.59 1.87
CA THR A 144 -8.74 -0.79 2.95
C THR A 144 -8.58 0.52 3.73
N PRO A 145 -8.91 0.56 5.02
CA PRO A 145 -8.55 1.68 5.88
C PRO A 145 -7.04 1.64 6.17
N LEU A 146 -6.36 2.74 5.90
CA LEU A 146 -4.91 2.86 6.08
C LEU A 146 -4.60 4.04 7.00
N VAL A 147 -3.85 3.79 8.06
CA VAL A 147 -3.40 4.84 8.99
C VAL A 147 -2.03 5.35 8.51
N LEU A 148 -1.99 6.63 8.09
CA LEU A 148 -0.83 7.20 7.42
C LEU A 148 0.28 7.58 8.40
N ASN A 149 -0.01 8.43 9.37
CA ASN A 149 1.00 9.03 10.25
C ASN A 149 1.53 8.06 11.31
N THR A 150 0.72 7.14 11.80
CA THR A 150 1.10 6.23 12.88
C THR A 150 1.84 5.00 12.36
N TYR A 151 1.46 4.47 11.19
CA TYR A 151 2.02 3.23 10.66
C TYR A 151 2.78 3.43 9.35
N LEU A 152 2.11 3.84 8.29
CA LEU A 152 2.72 3.92 6.97
C LEU A 152 3.90 4.89 6.90
N ALA A 153 3.85 6.01 7.62
CA ALA A 153 4.95 6.97 7.68
C ALA A 153 6.23 6.40 8.32
N LYS A 154 6.13 5.34 9.13
CA LYS A 154 7.27 4.72 9.82
C LYS A 154 7.95 3.62 9.03
N LEU A 155 7.29 3.04 8.02
CA LEU A 155 7.86 1.97 7.21
C LEU A 155 9.06 2.46 6.40
N GLN A 156 10.15 1.72 6.45
CA GLN A 156 11.45 2.16 5.93
C GLN A 156 11.64 1.86 4.44
N SER A 157 10.88 0.93 3.89
CA SER A 157 11.05 0.51 2.50
C SER A 157 9.76 0.55 1.68
N LYS A 158 9.89 0.74 0.37
CA LYS A 158 8.80 0.59 -0.59
C LYS A 158 8.10 -0.78 -0.45
N HIS A 159 8.88 -1.83 -0.26
CA HIS A 159 8.36 -3.20 -0.21
C HIS A 159 7.57 -3.45 1.06
N SER A 160 8.03 -2.95 2.21
CA SER A 160 7.28 -2.99 3.46
C SER A 160 5.97 -2.23 3.36
N TYR A 161 6.00 -1.07 2.71
CA TYR A 161 4.83 -0.22 2.51
C TYR A 161 3.76 -0.93 1.68
N VAL A 162 4.14 -1.45 0.52
CA VAL A 162 3.24 -2.18 -0.39
C VAL A 162 2.72 -3.47 0.27
N LEU A 163 3.59 -4.20 0.98
CA LEU A 163 3.21 -5.43 1.67
C LEU A 163 2.21 -5.15 2.81
N TYR A 164 2.43 -4.09 3.59
CA TYR A 164 1.51 -3.68 4.64
C TYR A 164 0.11 -3.35 4.07
N GLU A 165 0.04 -2.47 3.07
CA GLU A 165 -1.22 -2.14 2.39
C GLU A 165 -1.92 -3.40 1.86
N TYR A 166 -1.15 -4.28 1.20
CA TYR A 166 -1.67 -5.53 0.64
C TYR A 166 -2.28 -6.44 1.70
N ILE A 167 -1.58 -6.67 2.81
CA ILE A 167 -2.08 -7.53 3.89
C ILE A 167 -3.28 -6.88 4.60
N GLU A 168 -3.25 -5.56 4.83
CA GLU A 168 -4.35 -4.84 5.45
C GLU A 168 -5.62 -4.92 4.59
N SER A 169 -5.48 -5.01 3.25
CA SER A 169 -6.62 -5.14 2.34
C SER A 169 -7.45 -6.43 2.53
N TYR A 170 -6.92 -7.43 3.21
CA TYR A 170 -7.64 -8.66 3.53
C TYR A 170 -8.32 -8.64 4.92
N LYS A 171 -8.15 -7.57 5.68
CA LYS A 171 -8.76 -7.45 7.02
C LYS A 171 -10.29 -7.39 6.97
N ASN A 172 -10.83 -6.73 5.96
CA ASN A 172 -12.27 -6.52 5.79
C ASN A 172 -12.94 -7.55 4.86
N ASP A 173 -12.17 -8.46 4.26
CA ASP A 173 -12.79 -9.60 3.56
C ASP A 173 -13.55 -10.44 4.61
N ASN A 174 -14.80 -10.82 4.30
CA ASN A 174 -15.72 -11.58 5.18
C ASN A 174 -15.09 -12.86 5.77
N ASN A 175 -13.94 -13.27 5.27
CA ASN A 175 -13.14 -14.41 5.71
C ASN A 175 -11.84 -13.98 6.42
N ARG A 176 -11.75 -12.87 7.14
CA ARG A 176 -10.56 -12.44 7.92
C ARG A 176 -9.35 -13.34 7.70
N LYS A 177 -8.76 -13.26 6.48
CA LYS A 177 -7.71 -14.21 6.09
C LYS A 177 -6.49 -14.01 7.00
N SER A 178 -6.32 -14.93 7.95
CA SER A 178 -5.11 -15.01 8.76
C SER A 178 -3.92 -15.55 7.98
N LYS A 179 -4.16 -16.16 6.80
CA LYS A 179 -3.16 -16.82 5.96
C LYS A 179 -3.25 -16.30 4.52
N ILE A 180 -2.16 -15.75 4.00
CA ILE A 180 -2.07 -15.21 2.64
C ILE A 180 -0.94 -15.89 1.90
N GLY A 181 -1.26 -16.60 0.80
CA GLY A 181 -0.28 -17.21 -0.10
C GLY A 181 0.18 -16.23 -1.18
N LEU A 182 1.49 -16.13 -1.39
CA LEU A 182 2.12 -15.28 -2.39
C LEU A 182 3.02 -16.11 -3.31
N GLY A 183 2.57 -16.39 -4.52
CA GLY A 183 3.37 -17.00 -5.58
C GLY A 183 4.29 -15.98 -6.27
N PHE A 184 5.18 -16.48 -7.13
CA PHE A 184 6.18 -15.69 -7.85
C PHE A 184 5.57 -14.52 -8.63
N GLU A 185 4.59 -14.80 -9.49
CA GLU A 185 3.96 -13.78 -10.35
C GLU A 185 3.28 -12.66 -9.53
N ARG A 186 2.67 -13.02 -8.39
CA ARG A 186 2.04 -12.06 -7.52
C ARG A 186 3.06 -11.14 -6.87
N LEU A 187 4.18 -11.69 -6.40
CA LEU A 187 5.27 -10.91 -5.79
C LEU A 187 5.92 -9.99 -6.81
N ASP A 188 6.20 -10.51 -8.01
CA ASP A 188 6.79 -9.73 -9.10
C ASP A 188 5.89 -8.54 -9.47
N LYS A 189 4.59 -8.78 -9.64
CA LYS A 189 3.61 -7.74 -9.94
C LYS A 189 3.46 -6.73 -8.80
N MET A 190 3.30 -7.22 -7.56
CA MET A 190 3.06 -6.38 -6.39
C MET A 190 4.24 -5.44 -6.12
N PHE A 191 5.46 -5.94 -6.22
CA PHE A 191 6.67 -5.14 -5.97
C PHE A 191 7.19 -4.42 -7.21
N ASN A 192 6.55 -4.62 -8.37
CA ASN A 192 6.96 -4.06 -9.66
C ASN A 192 8.45 -4.34 -9.97
N LEU A 193 8.84 -5.61 -9.94
CA LEU A 193 10.23 -6.05 -10.14
C LEU A 193 10.47 -6.60 -11.55
N LYS A 194 9.47 -6.51 -12.43
CA LYS A 194 9.50 -6.99 -13.81
C LYS A 194 10.79 -6.54 -14.53
N GLY A 195 11.53 -7.51 -15.05
CA GLY A 195 12.81 -7.26 -15.72
C GLY A 195 14.02 -7.13 -14.79
N SER A 196 13.86 -7.19 -13.48
CA SER A 196 14.99 -7.22 -12.55
C SER A 196 15.67 -8.57 -12.55
N ALA A 197 16.93 -8.62 -13.02
CA ALA A 197 17.75 -9.84 -13.00
C ALA A 197 17.91 -10.44 -11.59
N LYS A 198 17.87 -9.60 -10.55
CA LYS A 198 18.00 -10.01 -9.15
C LYS A 198 16.86 -10.92 -8.68
N TYR A 199 15.63 -10.71 -9.18
CA TYR A 199 14.43 -11.42 -8.73
C TYR A 199 13.92 -12.43 -9.75
N LYS A 200 14.79 -12.94 -10.61
CA LYS A 200 14.48 -13.96 -11.60
C LYS A 200 14.04 -15.30 -11.00
N TYR A 201 14.46 -15.60 -9.77
CA TYR A 201 14.17 -16.86 -9.09
C TYR A 201 13.35 -16.64 -7.81
N PHE A 202 12.44 -17.57 -7.54
CA PHE A 202 11.57 -17.55 -6.35
C PHE A 202 12.35 -17.34 -5.05
N SER A 203 13.45 -18.04 -4.83
CA SER A 203 14.27 -17.93 -3.62
C SER A 203 14.82 -16.53 -3.35
N LYS A 204 14.91 -15.68 -4.37
CA LYS A 204 15.44 -14.32 -4.23
C LYS A 204 14.47 -13.35 -3.55
N PHE A 205 13.17 -13.71 -3.48
CA PHE A 205 12.19 -12.92 -2.74
C PHE A 205 12.25 -13.12 -1.22
N LEU A 206 12.81 -14.25 -0.75
CA LEU A 206 12.85 -14.55 0.69
C LEU A 206 13.48 -13.44 1.52
N PRO A 207 14.71 -12.98 1.23
CA PRO A 207 15.33 -11.91 2.02
C PRO A 207 14.58 -10.57 1.94
N LEU A 208 13.87 -10.33 0.81
CA LEU A 208 13.04 -9.15 0.64
C LEU A 208 11.83 -9.19 1.57
N LEU A 209 11.14 -10.34 1.60
CA LEU A 209 9.97 -10.55 2.44
C LEU A 209 10.33 -10.54 3.92
N GLU A 210 11.43 -11.19 4.32
CA GLU A 210 11.91 -11.18 5.71
C GLU A 210 12.14 -9.77 6.22
N ARG A 211 12.90 -8.94 5.48
CA ARG A 211 13.13 -7.54 5.83
C ARG A 211 11.85 -6.71 5.88
N SER A 212 10.95 -6.96 4.92
CA SER A 212 9.68 -6.23 4.88
C SER A 212 8.78 -6.58 6.06
N ILE A 213 8.73 -7.85 6.45
CA ILE A 213 7.98 -8.33 7.60
C ILE A 213 8.58 -7.81 8.91
N GLU A 214 9.90 -7.83 9.04
CA GLU A 214 10.60 -7.25 10.20
C GLU A 214 10.28 -5.76 10.36
N ASP A 215 10.36 -4.98 9.28
CA ASP A 215 10.03 -3.56 9.26
C ASP A 215 8.57 -3.32 9.67
N ILE A 216 7.62 -4.10 9.14
CA ILE A 216 6.20 -4.04 9.50
C ILE A 216 5.99 -4.38 10.99
N ASN A 217 6.55 -5.49 11.45
CA ASN A 217 6.41 -5.95 12.83
C ASN A 217 6.98 -4.94 13.85
N LYS A 218 8.05 -4.23 13.47
CA LYS A 218 8.69 -3.22 14.31
C LYS A 218 7.91 -1.91 14.37
N ASN A 219 7.37 -1.47 13.24
CA ASN A 219 6.90 -0.10 13.05
C ASN A 219 5.38 0.05 13.01
N THR A 220 4.63 -1.06 13.03
CA THR A 220 3.16 -1.03 12.96
C THR A 220 2.52 -1.87 14.08
N ASN A 221 1.19 -1.87 14.12
CA ASN A 221 0.43 -2.75 15.01
C ASN A 221 0.20 -4.16 14.43
N MET A 222 0.71 -4.42 13.24
CA MET A 222 0.56 -5.71 12.58
C MET A 222 1.71 -6.64 13.01
N TYR A 223 1.39 -7.90 13.30
CA TYR A 223 2.40 -8.92 13.55
C TYR A 223 2.27 -10.05 12.53
N LEU A 224 3.35 -10.28 11.79
CA LEU A 224 3.41 -11.21 10.67
C LEU A 224 4.43 -12.31 10.92
N LYS A 225 4.12 -13.52 10.48
CA LYS A 225 5.07 -14.63 10.38
C LYS A 225 5.15 -15.11 8.93
N LEU A 226 6.33 -15.50 8.49
CA LEU A 226 6.59 -16.02 7.16
C LEU A 226 6.83 -17.51 7.21
N ALA A 227 6.18 -18.23 6.31
CA ALA A 227 6.50 -19.63 6.01
C ALA A 227 6.77 -19.79 4.51
N VAL A 228 7.57 -20.77 4.15
CA VAL A 228 7.92 -21.08 2.76
C VAL A 228 7.39 -22.48 2.42
N ASP A 229 6.47 -22.54 1.47
CA ASP A 229 6.02 -23.79 0.87
C ASP A 229 6.84 -24.04 -0.41
N LYS A 230 7.87 -24.87 -0.32
CA LYS A 230 8.73 -25.21 -1.44
C LYS A 230 8.02 -26.06 -2.50
N LYS A 231 7.07 -26.92 -2.08
CA LYS A 231 6.32 -27.79 -3.01
C LYS A 231 5.41 -26.97 -3.92
N GLN A 232 4.69 -26.03 -3.34
CA GLN A 232 3.79 -25.15 -4.09
C GLN A 232 4.48 -23.89 -4.65
N LYS A 233 5.76 -23.69 -4.35
CA LYS A 233 6.53 -22.47 -4.68
C LYS A 233 5.78 -21.20 -4.24
N GLN A 234 5.35 -21.17 -2.99
CA GLN A 234 4.64 -20.05 -2.39
C GLN A 234 5.29 -19.60 -1.08
N TYR A 235 5.24 -18.30 -0.83
CA TYR A 235 5.43 -17.72 0.49
C TYR A 235 4.07 -17.58 1.17
N ILE A 236 3.99 -18.01 2.40
CA ILE A 236 2.76 -17.94 3.19
C ILE A 236 2.99 -16.95 4.31
N ILE A 237 2.20 -15.89 4.33
CA ILE A 237 2.24 -14.89 5.40
C ILE A 237 1.06 -15.14 6.32
N TYR A 238 1.36 -15.34 7.59
CA TYR A 238 0.38 -15.43 8.65
C TYR A 238 0.26 -14.09 9.36
N ARG A 239 -0.96 -13.58 9.49
CA ARG A 239 -1.27 -12.45 10.34
C ARG A 239 -1.70 -12.96 11.69
N ILE A 240 -1.00 -12.58 12.73
CA ILE A 240 -1.29 -12.95 14.12
C ILE A 240 -2.10 -11.81 14.74
N PHE A 241 -3.34 -12.10 15.13
CA PHE A 241 -4.26 -11.09 15.68
C PHE A 241 -4.12 -10.89 17.18
N GLU A 242 -3.59 -11.88 17.91
CA GLU A 242 -3.33 -11.80 19.36
C GLU A 242 -1.87 -11.52 19.63
N PHE A 243 -1.63 -10.54 20.47
CA PHE A 243 -0.32 -9.99 20.65
C PHE A 243 0.29 -10.29 22.01
N LYS A 244 1.23 -11.23 22.07
CA LYS A 244 2.30 -11.24 23.08
C LYS A 244 3.64 -11.01 22.35
N ARG A 245 4.09 -9.74 22.31
CA ARG A 245 5.41 -9.37 21.77
C ARG A 245 6.51 -10.03 22.60
N LYS A 246 6.96 -11.23 22.29
CA LYS A 246 8.10 -11.83 23.01
C LYS A 246 9.17 -12.50 22.17
N GLU A 247 8.95 -12.76 20.86
CA GLU A 247 9.97 -13.47 20.09
C GLU A 247 10.18 -12.86 18.69
N PRO A 248 11.43 -12.78 18.20
CA PRO A 248 11.70 -12.44 16.81
C PRO A 248 11.05 -13.47 15.89
N SER A 249 10.41 -13.02 14.82
CA SER A 249 9.77 -13.89 13.83
C SER A 249 10.83 -14.68 13.06
N LYS A 250 11.00 -15.96 13.33
CA LYS A 250 11.79 -16.85 12.48
C LYS A 250 10.96 -17.31 11.30
N THR A 251 11.56 -17.32 10.10
CA THR A 251 10.95 -17.91 8.92
C THR A 251 10.77 -19.42 9.12
N ILE A 252 9.59 -19.94 8.79
CA ILE A 252 9.27 -21.35 8.90
C ILE A 252 9.33 -21.98 7.51
N TYR A 253 10.08 -23.06 7.37
CA TYR A 253 10.10 -23.87 6.15
C TYR A 253 9.13 -25.04 6.28
N ILE A 254 8.20 -25.13 5.34
CA ILE A 254 7.21 -26.23 5.29
C ILE A 254 7.83 -27.35 4.45
N GLU A 255 8.78 -28.08 5.01
CA GLU A 255 9.39 -29.26 4.37
C GLU A 255 9.02 -30.55 5.06
N ASP A 256 8.98 -30.53 6.36
CA ASP A 256 8.65 -31.67 7.20
C ASP A 256 7.34 -31.41 7.92
N LYS A 257 6.56 -32.48 8.06
CA LYS A 257 5.32 -32.55 8.81
C LYS A 257 5.27 -31.49 9.90
N ILE A 258 4.68 -30.32 9.58
CA ILE A 258 4.21 -29.45 10.66
C ILE A 258 3.27 -30.35 11.43
N ASN A 259 3.66 -30.77 12.63
CA ASN A 259 2.74 -31.37 13.55
C ASN A 259 1.57 -30.40 13.64
N LYS A 260 0.43 -30.81 13.12
CA LYS A 260 -0.80 -30.01 13.15
C LYS A 260 -1.10 -29.53 14.56
N GLU A 261 -0.65 -30.25 15.57
CA GLU A 261 -0.80 -29.95 16.99
C GLU A 261 -0.13 -28.66 17.46
N THR A 262 1.01 -28.24 16.89
CA THR A 262 1.68 -27.00 17.31
C THR A 262 1.10 -25.73 16.71
N MET A 263 0.32 -25.85 15.63
CA MET A 263 -0.40 -24.69 15.04
C MET A 263 -1.83 -24.54 15.56
N TYR A 264 -2.39 -25.58 16.17
CA TYR A 264 -3.81 -25.65 16.55
C TYR A 264 -4.06 -25.66 18.06
N ASN A 265 -3.03 -25.79 18.88
CA ASN A 265 -3.17 -25.68 20.33
C ASN A 265 -3.18 -24.22 20.79
N HIS A 266 -4.15 -23.44 20.32
CA HIS A 266 -4.63 -22.29 21.05
C HIS A 266 -5.83 -22.74 21.90
N PRO A 267 -5.87 -22.46 23.21
CA PRO A 267 -6.91 -22.96 24.12
C PRO A 267 -8.33 -22.48 23.81
N ASP A 268 -8.50 -21.54 22.90
CA ASP A 268 -9.80 -20.91 22.61
C ASP A 268 -10.23 -21.09 21.15
N GLY A 269 -10.32 -22.30 20.67
CA GLY A 269 -11.04 -22.78 19.47
C GLY A 269 -11.74 -21.77 18.52
N LEU A 270 -11.07 -20.69 18.11
CA LEU A 270 -11.59 -19.71 17.15
C LEU A 270 -10.91 -19.90 15.79
N PHE A 271 -11.59 -20.63 14.93
CA PHE A 271 -11.40 -20.67 13.49
C PHE A 271 -12.47 -19.83 12.79
#